data_9e02b298c24affe69a5e8ca191c84928
#
_entry.id   9e02b298c24affe69a5e8ca191c84928
#
_cell.length_a   1.000
_cell.length_b   1.000
_cell.length_c   1.000
_cell.angle_alpha   90.00
_cell.angle_beta   90.00
_cell.angle_gamma   90.00
#
_symmetry.space_group_name_H-M   'P 1'
#
loop_
_entity.id
_entity.type
_entity.pdbx_description
1 polymer ?
#
loop_
_entity_poly.entity_id
_entity_poly.type
_entity_poly.pdbx_seq_one_letter_code
_entity_poly.pdbx_strand_id
1 'polypeptide(L)'
;MGTTSPVPALLPGNGVLMDGFTRRRIRTSGTDIEVAVGGNGPPLLLLHGNPLTLVSWHRIAPSLARHFTVVAPDLRGYGDSGKPPGGEDHAAYTFRAMAQDNVEVMEQLGFQRFGVAGHDRGARVAFRLALDHPDRVTRVAALDIVPTYEVLTNVTLGWGLESYHWFFMAQKAPFPERLICADLPYYISYKLNKKGVGLEIFSREAMAEYVRCTTPEQIHAICEDYRATVTLDLAMDRADYGTRTIACPVLVLWGSNSHVGRHFRPLEAWAPWAPDCRGFAVPTGHYPAEHRPDLVYPAFHQFFGGEEPTPPVEGASTAS
;
A
#
# COMPACT_ATOMS: atom_id res chain seq x y z
N MET A 1 -7.01 32.58 -11.23
CA MET A 1 -5.81 31.78 -11.59
C MET A 1 -4.97 31.69 -10.33
N GLY A 2 -5.12 30.60 -9.58
CA GLY A 2 -4.32 30.34 -8.39
C GLY A 2 -2.90 29.98 -8.83
N THR A 3 -1.93 30.72 -8.35
CA THR A 3 -0.51 30.35 -8.51
C THR A 3 -0.26 29.10 -7.67
N THR A 4 -0.17 27.93 -8.30
CA THR A 4 0.30 26.74 -7.63
C THR A 4 1.73 26.98 -7.17
N SER A 5 1.99 26.87 -5.89
CA SER A 5 3.36 26.92 -5.37
C SER A 5 4.19 25.80 -6.02
N PRO A 6 5.43 26.06 -6.43
CA PRO A 6 6.24 25.00 -7.03
C PRO A 6 6.42 23.85 -6.04
N VAL A 7 6.18 22.61 -6.49
CA VAL A 7 6.43 21.42 -5.68
C VAL A 7 7.91 21.36 -5.33
N PRO A 8 8.28 21.24 -4.05
CA PRO A 8 9.69 21.12 -3.68
C PRO A 8 10.35 19.90 -4.32
N ALA A 9 11.63 20.01 -4.64
CA ALA A 9 12.37 18.90 -5.25
C ALA A 9 12.40 17.67 -4.33
N LEU A 10 12.32 16.49 -4.95
CA LEU A 10 12.56 15.21 -4.28
C LEU A 10 13.99 15.20 -3.74
N LEU A 11 14.16 14.78 -2.47
CA LEU A 11 15.51 14.65 -1.89
C LEU A 11 16.27 13.52 -2.58
N PRO A 12 17.57 13.71 -2.88
CA PRO A 12 18.39 12.62 -3.37
C PRO A 12 18.52 11.53 -2.31
N GLY A 13 18.50 10.25 -2.71
CA GLY A 13 18.74 9.14 -1.81
C GLY A 13 20.20 9.15 -1.33
N ASN A 14 20.40 8.89 -0.05
CA ASN A 14 21.73 8.80 0.58
C ASN A 14 22.10 7.36 1.00
N GLY A 15 21.32 6.36 0.57
CA GLY A 15 21.50 4.94 0.92
C GLY A 15 20.97 4.58 2.33
N VAL A 16 20.49 5.53 3.11
CA VAL A 16 19.90 5.29 4.43
C VAL A 16 18.37 5.14 4.29
N LEU A 17 17.86 3.98 4.67
CA LEU A 17 16.42 3.74 4.65
C LEU A 17 15.72 4.54 5.76
N MET A 18 14.66 5.27 5.36
CA MET A 18 13.85 6.09 6.27
C MET A 18 14.71 7.10 7.06
N ASP A 19 15.61 7.81 6.35
CA ASP A 19 16.46 8.83 6.94
C ASP A 19 15.63 9.94 7.61
N GLY A 20 16.03 10.33 8.83
CA GLY A 20 15.32 11.30 9.66
C GLY A 20 14.07 10.75 10.37
N PHE A 21 13.83 9.44 10.30
CA PHE A 21 12.71 8.79 10.99
C PHE A 21 13.16 8.08 12.27
N THR A 22 12.29 8.12 13.27
CA THR A 22 12.45 7.35 14.51
C THR A 22 11.54 6.13 14.48
N ARG A 23 12.10 4.94 14.71
CA ARG A 23 11.32 3.71 14.85
C ARG A 23 10.74 3.58 16.25
N ARG A 24 9.50 3.10 16.32
CA ARG A 24 8.77 2.86 17.57
C ARG A 24 7.91 1.61 17.42
N ARG A 25 7.77 0.88 18.53
CA ARG A 25 6.79 -0.20 18.64
C ARG A 25 5.59 0.27 19.43
N ILE A 26 4.42 0.19 18.81
CA ILE A 26 3.15 0.64 19.39
C ILE A 26 2.25 -0.57 19.58
N ARG A 27 1.78 -0.78 20.83
CA ARG A 27 0.84 -1.84 21.14
C ARG A 27 -0.57 -1.40 20.75
N THR A 28 -1.22 -2.17 19.86
CA THR A 28 -2.63 -2.04 19.53
C THR A 28 -3.46 -3.11 20.22
N SER A 29 -4.77 -3.03 20.12
CA SER A 29 -5.66 -4.08 20.61
C SER A 29 -5.43 -5.43 19.92
N GLY A 30 -4.95 -5.39 18.65
CA GLY A 30 -4.74 -6.58 17.84
C GLY A 30 -3.34 -7.17 17.94
N THR A 31 -2.30 -6.34 17.99
CA THR A 31 -0.89 -6.79 17.99
C THR A 31 0.06 -5.62 18.26
N ASP A 32 1.37 -5.89 18.27
CA ASP A 32 2.39 -4.84 18.27
C ASP A 32 2.66 -4.39 16.84
N ILE A 33 2.64 -3.10 16.59
CA ILE A 33 2.91 -2.48 15.28
C ILE A 33 4.25 -1.73 15.34
N GLU A 34 5.17 -2.10 14.46
CA GLU A 34 6.41 -1.35 14.23
C GLU A 34 6.12 -0.16 13.33
N VAL A 35 6.54 1.04 13.72
CA VAL A 35 6.27 2.29 13.01
C VAL A 35 7.53 3.13 12.86
N ALA A 36 7.72 3.73 11.69
CA ALA A 36 8.66 4.80 11.48
C ALA A 36 7.92 6.15 11.45
N VAL A 37 8.34 7.10 12.29
CA VAL A 37 7.72 8.42 12.40
C VAL A 37 8.75 9.50 12.12
N GLY A 38 8.44 10.44 11.22
CA GLY A 38 9.34 11.53 10.86
C GLY A 38 8.59 12.78 10.40
N GLY A 39 9.28 13.93 10.47
CA GLY A 39 8.73 15.20 10.04
C GLY A 39 7.85 15.91 11.07
N ASN A 40 7.31 17.06 10.65
CA ASN A 40 6.42 17.90 11.44
C ASN A 40 5.42 18.61 10.50
N GLY A 41 4.14 18.46 10.75
CA GLY A 41 3.07 19.01 9.92
C GLY A 41 1.79 18.17 10.00
N PRO A 42 0.84 18.35 9.07
CA PRO A 42 -0.36 17.53 9.01
C PRO A 42 -0.02 16.03 8.95
N PRO A 43 -0.74 15.18 9.69
CA PRO A 43 -0.41 13.75 9.76
C PRO A 43 -0.75 13.02 8.46
N LEU A 44 0.20 12.20 7.98
CA LEU A 44 0.11 11.37 6.79
C LEU A 44 0.55 9.94 7.09
N LEU A 45 -0.37 9.00 6.97
CA LEU A 45 -0.15 7.57 7.15
C LEU A 45 0.23 6.93 5.81
N LEU A 46 1.34 6.17 5.77
CA LEU A 46 1.84 5.49 4.56
C LEU A 46 1.84 3.97 4.75
N LEU A 47 0.98 3.24 4.05
CA LEU A 47 0.76 1.79 4.18
C LEU A 47 1.38 1.03 2.99
N HIS A 48 2.34 0.16 3.27
CA HIS A 48 3.04 -0.66 2.26
C HIS A 48 2.21 -1.85 1.77
N GLY A 49 2.70 -2.54 0.74
CA GLY A 49 2.09 -3.74 0.17
C GLY A 49 2.87 -5.03 0.43
N ASN A 50 2.40 -6.13 -0.17
CA ASN A 50 3.03 -7.45 -0.11
C ASN A 50 4.05 -7.62 -1.25
N PRO A 51 5.26 -8.13 -1.01
CA PRO A 51 5.88 -8.58 0.24
C PRO A 51 6.80 -7.52 0.89
N LEU A 52 6.46 -6.26 0.73
CA LEU A 52 7.24 -5.12 1.17
C LEU A 52 7.10 -4.88 2.69
N THR A 53 7.81 -3.87 3.17
CA THR A 53 7.74 -3.35 4.55
C THR A 53 7.61 -1.83 4.51
N LEU A 54 7.56 -1.18 5.66
CA LEU A 54 7.51 0.28 5.77
C LEU A 54 8.63 1.00 4.98
N VAL A 55 9.75 0.31 4.72
CA VAL A 55 10.85 0.91 3.96
C VAL A 55 10.55 1.10 2.47
N SER A 56 9.46 0.54 1.94
CA SER A 56 9.04 0.77 0.56
C SER A 56 8.76 2.24 0.24
N TRP A 57 8.63 3.06 1.26
CA TRP A 57 8.44 4.49 1.16
C TRP A 57 9.75 5.29 1.24
N HIS A 58 10.92 4.63 1.41
CA HIS A 58 12.22 5.28 1.67
C HIS A 58 12.61 6.36 0.65
N ARG A 59 12.15 6.22 -0.61
CA ARG A 59 12.48 7.19 -1.66
C ARG A 59 11.65 8.47 -1.60
N ILE A 60 10.47 8.45 -1.00
CA ILE A 60 9.58 9.63 -0.96
C ILE A 60 9.28 10.11 0.45
N ALA A 61 9.31 9.23 1.45
CA ALA A 61 8.96 9.58 2.83
C ALA A 61 9.85 10.70 3.41
N PRO A 62 11.18 10.74 3.23
CA PRO A 62 12.00 11.84 3.72
C PRO A 62 11.62 13.20 3.11
N SER A 63 11.24 13.21 1.83
CA SER A 63 10.78 14.44 1.16
C SER A 63 9.41 14.89 1.66
N LEU A 64 8.49 13.94 1.87
CA LEU A 64 7.16 14.21 2.45
C LEU A 64 7.28 14.71 3.90
N ALA A 65 8.22 14.19 4.68
CA ALA A 65 8.46 14.58 6.08
C ALA A 65 8.90 16.04 6.26
N ARG A 66 9.28 16.72 5.17
CA ARG A 66 9.53 18.18 5.20
C ARG A 66 8.24 19.00 5.34
N HIS A 67 7.07 18.41 5.04
CA HIS A 67 5.78 19.10 4.97
C HIS A 67 4.70 18.43 5.82
N PHE A 68 4.89 17.15 6.16
CA PHE A 68 3.93 16.33 6.89
C PHE A 68 4.60 15.64 8.08
N THR A 69 3.82 15.29 9.08
CA THR A 69 4.23 14.25 10.02
C THR A 69 3.89 12.90 9.39
N VAL A 70 4.90 12.24 8.85
CA VAL A 70 4.75 10.96 8.17
C VAL A 70 4.83 9.83 9.18
N VAL A 71 3.84 8.94 9.14
CA VAL A 71 3.77 7.70 9.92
C VAL A 71 3.72 6.53 8.95
N ALA A 72 4.74 5.69 8.98
CA ALA A 72 4.85 4.50 8.12
C ALA A 72 4.95 3.25 9.00
N PRO A 73 3.87 2.50 9.19
CA PRO A 73 3.88 1.23 9.90
C PRO A 73 4.30 0.07 8.99
N ASP A 74 4.86 -0.97 9.57
CA ASP A 74 4.73 -2.31 9.04
C ASP A 74 3.31 -2.82 9.34
N LEU A 75 2.59 -3.30 8.34
CA LEU A 75 1.27 -3.86 8.56
C LEU A 75 1.35 -5.10 9.46
N ARG A 76 0.27 -5.41 10.18
CA ARG A 76 0.10 -6.68 10.90
C ARG A 76 0.50 -7.85 10.00
N GLY A 77 1.35 -8.73 10.47
CA GLY A 77 1.83 -9.88 9.71
C GLY A 77 3.05 -9.62 8.84
N TYR A 78 3.48 -8.35 8.69
CA TYR A 78 4.59 -7.94 7.84
C TYR A 78 5.72 -7.32 8.66
N GLY A 79 6.90 -7.25 8.04
CA GLY A 79 8.06 -6.58 8.61
C GLY A 79 8.37 -7.00 10.04
N ASP A 80 8.63 -6.01 10.88
CA ASP A 80 8.89 -6.20 12.31
C ASP A 80 7.61 -6.11 13.18
N SER A 81 6.43 -5.90 12.58
CA SER A 81 5.16 -5.97 13.29
C SER A 81 4.81 -7.38 13.73
N GLY A 82 3.96 -7.49 14.75
CA GLY A 82 3.51 -8.75 15.29
C GLY A 82 2.73 -9.60 14.27
N LYS A 83 2.78 -10.91 14.45
CA LYS A 83 2.18 -11.92 13.60
C LYS A 83 1.25 -12.81 14.45
N PRO A 84 0.08 -12.25 14.89
CA PRO A 84 -0.84 -12.99 15.73
C PRO A 84 -1.43 -14.20 14.98
N PRO A 85 -1.95 -15.21 15.67
CA PRO A 85 -2.71 -16.30 15.03
C PRO A 85 -3.89 -15.77 14.23
N GLY A 86 -4.15 -16.34 13.06
CA GLY A 86 -5.24 -15.93 12.17
C GLY A 86 -6.64 -16.25 12.70
N GLY A 87 -6.74 -17.24 13.55
CA GLY A 87 -8.03 -17.83 13.95
C GLY A 87 -8.55 -18.82 12.90
N GLU A 88 -9.70 -19.44 13.18
CA GLU A 88 -10.31 -20.41 12.26
C GLU A 88 -10.90 -19.75 11.01
N ASP A 89 -11.34 -18.50 11.14
CA ASP A 89 -12.00 -17.70 10.12
C ASP A 89 -11.08 -16.65 9.47
N HIS A 90 -9.80 -16.58 9.87
CA HIS A 90 -8.80 -15.62 9.42
C HIS A 90 -9.12 -14.15 9.78
N ALA A 91 -10.07 -13.88 10.67
CA ALA A 91 -10.57 -12.53 10.98
C ALA A 91 -9.48 -11.58 11.46
N ALA A 92 -8.44 -12.11 12.12
CA ALA A 92 -7.31 -11.34 12.59
C ALA A 92 -6.51 -10.67 11.44
N TYR A 93 -6.65 -11.13 10.19
CA TYR A 93 -5.91 -10.62 9.04
C TYR A 93 -6.79 -9.92 8.00
N THR A 94 -8.02 -9.58 8.34
CA THR A 94 -8.87 -8.75 7.48
C THR A 94 -8.32 -7.34 7.35
N PHE A 95 -8.60 -6.68 6.24
CA PHE A 95 -8.26 -5.26 6.06
C PHE A 95 -8.90 -4.37 7.13
N ARG A 96 -10.07 -4.76 7.66
CA ARG A 96 -10.72 -4.09 8.79
C ARG A 96 -9.89 -4.20 10.07
N ALA A 97 -9.36 -5.37 10.39
CA ALA A 97 -8.50 -5.55 11.55
C ALA A 97 -7.18 -4.75 11.42
N MET A 98 -6.59 -4.74 10.21
CA MET A 98 -5.41 -3.93 9.94
C MET A 98 -5.71 -2.42 9.95
N ALA A 99 -6.90 -2.01 9.48
CA ALA A 99 -7.34 -0.61 9.56
C ALA A 99 -7.48 -0.15 11.01
N GLN A 100 -8.06 -1.00 11.88
CA GLN A 100 -8.19 -0.73 13.31
C GLN A 100 -6.82 -0.54 13.99
N ASP A 101 -5.83 -1.39 13.70
CA ASP A 101 -4.45 -1.18 14.19
C ASP A 101 -3.93 0.21 13.84
N ASN A 102 -4.15 0.64 12.60
CA ASN A 102 -3.64 1.92 12.12
C ASN A 102 -4.39 3.12 12.73
N VAL A 103 -5.68 2.99 13.00
CA VAL A 103 -6.43 4.00 13.80
C VAL A 103 -5.83 4.13 15.18
N GLU A 104 -5.60 3.02 15.88
CA GLU A 104 -5.02 3.01 17.23
C GLU A 104 -3.58 3.54 17.26
N VAL A 105 -2.76 3.21 16.24
CA VAL A 105 -1.42 3.79 16.06
C VAL A 105 -1.50 5.31 15.96
N MET A 106 -2.37 5.83 15.08
CA MET A 106 -2.50 7.27 14.89
C MET A 106 -3.04 7.97 16.15
N GLU A 107 -4.00 7.37 16.86
CA GLU A 107 -4.53 7.89 18.11
C GLU A 107 -3.45 7.97 19.21
N GLN A 108 -2.64 6.93 19.37
CA GLN A 108 -1.56 6.91 20.37
C GLN A 108 -0.45 7.91 20.04
N LEU A 109 -0.29 8.28 18.77
CA LEU A 109 0.59 9.36 18.32
C LEU A 109 -0.05 10.75 18.45
N GLY A 110 -1.32 10.85 18.90
CA GLY A 110 -2.05 12.09 19.10
C GLY A 110 -2.82 12.60 17.88
N PHE A 111 -2.94 11.81 16.81
CA PHE A 111 -3.57 12.21 15.56
C PHE A 111 -5.00 11.68 15.46
N GLN A 112 -5.99 12.57 15.58
CA GLN A 112 -7.40 12.22 15.49
C GLN A 112 -7.89 12.15 14.03
N ARG A 113 -7.29 12.93 13.12
CA ARG A 113 -7.62 12.98 11.69
C ARG A 113 -6.33 13.03 10.89
N PHE A 114 -6.27 12.31 9.77
CA PHE A 114 -5.06 12.16 8.96
C PHE A 114 -5.36 11.84 7.51
N GLY A 115 -4.41 12.15 6.63
CA GLY A 115 -4.38 11.61 5.27
C GLY A 115 -3.80 10.20 5.28
N VAL A 116 -4.23 9.36 4.34
CA VAL A 116 -3.67 8.01 4.19
C VAL A 116 -3.32 7.72 2.74
N ALA A 117 -2.10 7.22 2.51
CA ALA A 117 -1.69 6.63 1.25
C ALA A 117 -1.35 5.16 1.44
N GLY A 118 -1.79 4.33 0.51
CA GLY A 118 -1.45 2.91 0.54
C GLY A 118 -1.02 2.39 -0.82
N HIS A 119 -0.19 1.37 -0.81
CA HIS A 119 0.21 0.60 -1.98
C HIS A 119 -0.20 -0.85 -1.83
N ASP A 120 -0.73 -1.48 -2.87
CA ASP A 120 -1.13 -2.92 -2.90
C ASP A 120 -2.01 -3.28 -1.68
N ARG A 121 -1.59 -4.19 -0.78
CA ARG A 121 -2.33 -4.55 0.45
C ARG A 121 -2.62 -3.31 1.31
N GLY A 122 -1.65 -2.43 1.47
CA GLY A 122 -1.83 -1.18 2.22
C GLY A 122 -2.88 -0.25 1.63
N ALA A 123 -3.05 -0.24 0.32
CA ALA A 123 -4.13 0.54 -0.31
C ALA A 123 -5.52 -0.07 -0.05
N ARG A 124 -5.62 -1.39 0.11
CA ARG A 124 -6.86 -2.07 0.53
C ARG A 124 -7.19 -1.79 1.99
N VAL A 125 -6.17 -1.74 2.85
CA VAL A 125 -6.33 -1.27 4.24
C VAL A 125 -6.78 0.18 4.27
N ALA A 126 -6.17 1.09 3.47
CA ALA A 126 -6.58 2.50 3.37
C ALA A 126 -8.02 2.66 2.87
N PHE A 127 -8.42 1.86 1.89
CA PHE A 127 -9.80 1.78 1.39
C PHE A 127 -10.78 1.41 2.51
N ARG A 128 -10.50 0.31 3.23
CA ARG A 128 -11.36 -0.15 4.34
C ARG A 128 -11.37 0.85 5.51
N LEU A 129 -10.23 1.44 5.82
CA LEU A 129 -10.10 2.46 6.85
C LEU A 129 -10.97 3.69 6.53
N ALA A 130 -10.98 4.15 5.29
CA ALA A 130 -11.79 5.29 4.86
C ALA A 130 -13.31 4.98 4.88
N LEU A 131 -13.72 3.74 4.59
CA LEU A 131 -15.11 3.32 4.70
C LEU A 131 -15.57 3.17 6.16
N ASP A 132 -14.73 2.57 7.01
CA ASP A 132 -15.13 2.26 8.39
C ASP A 132 -14.92 3.43 9.36
N HIS A 133 -14.00 4.35 9.06
CA HIS A 133 -13.65 5.52 9.90
C HIS A 133 -13.66 6.84 9.10
N PRO A 134 -14.80 7.22 8.49
CA PRO A 134 -14.87 8.39 7.59
C PRO A 134 -14.58 9.72 8.30
N ASP A 135 -14.76 9.79 9.61
CA ASP A 135 -14.45 10.94 10.46
C ASP A 135 -12.95 11.09 10.75
N ARG A 136 -12.16 10.02 10.55
CA ARG A 136 -10.71 9.99 10.77
C ARG A 136 -9.91 10.32 9.52
N VAL A 137 -10.39 9.91 8.36
CA VAL A 137 -9.64 10.02 7.09
C VAL A 137 -10.00 11.32 6.37
N THR A 138 -9.00 12.14 6.10
CA THR A 138 -9.17 13.41 5.38
C THR A 138 -8.99 13.29 3.88
N ARG A 139 -8.13 12.38 3.41
CA ARG A 139 -7.82 12.10 2.00
C ARG A 139 -7.26 10.69 1.87
N VAL A 140 -7.53 10.01 0.76
CA VAL A 140 -6.98 8.67 0.44
C VAL A 140 -6.19 8.75 -0.86
N ALA A 141 -4.96 8.22 -0.86
CA ALA A 141 -4.23 7.92 -2.09
C ALA A 141 -4.02 6.40 -2.21
N ALA A 142 -4.47 5.81 -3.31
CA ALA A 142 -4.33 4.39 -3.60
C ALA A 142 -3.35 4.17 -4.75
N LEU A 143 -2.28 3.41 -4.50
CA LEU A 143 -1.28 3.05 -5.48
C LEU A 143 -1.49 1.63 -5.97
N ASP A 144 -1.67 1.53 -7.28
CA ASP A 144 -1.68 0.31 -8.09
C ASP A 144 -2.61 -0.79 -7.61
N ILE A 145 -3.85 -0.40 -7.28
CA ILE A 145 -4.97 -1.31 -7.03
C ILE A 145 -6.28 -0.81 -7.67
N VAL A 146 -7.20 -1.76 -7.85
CA VAL A 146 -8.65 -1.51 -7.84
C VAL A 146 -9.26 -2.21 -6.62
N PRO A 147 -10.45 -1.80 -6.12
CA PRO A 147 -11.07 -2.41 -4.94
C PRO A 147 -11.18 -3.93 -5.03
N THR A 148 -11.10 -4.62 -3.90
CA THR A 148 -11.05 -6.10 -3.84
C THR A 148 -12.28 -6.73 -4.49
N TYR A 149 -13.44 -6.16 -4.28
CA TYR A 149 -14.69 -6.59 -4.92
C TYR A 149 -14.58 -6.59 -6.45
N GLU A 150 -14.07 -5.49 -7.03
CA GLU A 150 -13.90 -5.35 -8.48
C GLU A 150 -12.92 -6.39 -9.05
N VAL A 151 -11.85 -6.69 -8.30
CA VAL A 151 -10.88 -7.71 -8.69
C VAL A 151 -11.52 -9.08 -8.72
N LEU A 152 -12.15 -9.51 -7.61
CA LEU A 152 -12.59 -10.90 -7.42
C LEU A 152 -13.90 -11.22 -8.14
N THR A 153 -14.69 -10.22 -8.50
CA THR A 153 -15.92 -10.41 -9.31
C THR A 153 -15.67 -10.33 -10.82
N ASN A 154 -14.50 -9.84 -11.25
CA ASN A 154 -14.14 -9.66 -12.66
C ASN A 154 -12.86 -10.40 -13.05
N VAL A 155 -12.62 -11.59 -12.48
CA VAL A 155 -11.45 -12.40 -12.77
C VAL A 155 -11.42 -12.84 -14.23
N THR A 156 -10.34 -12.47 -14.93
CA THR A 156 -10.05 -12.96 -16.28
C THR A 156 -8.89 -13.95 -16.24
N LEU A 157 -8.75 -14.79 -17.28
CA LEU A 157 -7.61 -15.70 -17.39
C LEU A 157 -6.27 -14.96 -17.37
N GLY A 158 -6.15 -13.82 -18.06
CA GLY A 158 -4.93 -13.02 -18.11
C GLY A 158 -4.55 -12.50 -16.72
N TRP A 159 -5.51 -11.88 -16.01
CA TRP A 159 -5.27 -11.41 -14.64
C TRP A 159 -4.94 -12.58 -13.70
N GLY A 160 -5.67 -13.69 -13.79
CA GLY A 160 -5.45 -14.86 -12.94
C GLY A 160 -4.07 -15.46 -13.08
N LEU A 161 -3.52 -15.52 -14.31
CA LEU A 161 -2.16 -15.97 -14.57
C LEU A 161 -1.09 -15.03 -13.99
N GLU A 162 -1.29 -13.73 -14.08
CA GLU A 162 -0.35 -12.73 -13.53
C GLU A 162 -0.45 -12.62 -12.00
N SER A 163 -1.65 -12.79 -11.46
CA SER A 163 -1.96 -12.65 -10.04
C SER A 163 -2.29 -13.98 -9.36
N TYR A 164 -1.77 -15.11 -9.91
CA TYR A 164 -2.02 -16.48 -9.43
C TYR A 164 -1.84 -16.64 -7.91
N HIS A 165 -0.95 -15.86 -7.32
CA HIS A 165 -0.65 -15.90 -5.90
C HIS A 165 -1.84 -15.58 -5.00
N TRP A 166 -2.87 -14.85 -5.49
CA TRP A 166 -4.10 -14.61 -4.75
C TRP A 166 -4.83 -15.92 -4.44
N PHE A 167 -4.90 -16.82 -5.43
CA PHE A 167 -5.56 -18.12 -5.29
C PHE A 167 -4.66 -19.14 -4.61
N PHE A 168 -3.37 -19.08 -4.87
CA PHE A 168 -2.38 -19.99 -4.29
C PHE A 168 -2.21 -19.75 -2.79
N MET A 169 -1.99 -18.52 -2.36
CA MET A 169 -1.80 -18.18 -0.94
C MET A 169 -3.08 -18.33 -0.12
N ALA A 170 -4.25 -18.24 -0.75
CA ALA A 170 -5.54 -18.49 -0.10
C ALA A 170 -5.85 -19.98 0.11
N GLN A 171 -5.02 -20.89 -0.39
CA GLN A 171 -5.22 -22.32 -0.14
C GLN A 171 -5.04 -22.65 1.34
N LYS A 172 -5.64 -23.80 1.75
CA LYS A 172 -5.60 -24.26 3.13
C LYS A 172 -4.16 -24.51 3.60
N ALA A 173 -3.86 -24.05 4.81
CA ALA A 173 -2.59 -24.34 5.48
C ALA A 173 -2.38 -25.86 5.67
N PRO A 174 -1.15 -26.37 5.56
CA PRO A 174 0.11 -25.64 5.34
C PRO A 174 0.58 -25.69 3.87
N PHE A 175 -0.33 -25.84 2.90
CA PHE A 175 0.05 -26.13 1.51
C PHE A 175 0.87 -25.00 0.86
N PRO A 176 0.41 -23.72 0.81
CA PRO A 176 1.21 -22.66 0.21
C PRO A 176 2.47 -22.35 1.03
N GLU A 177 2.37 -22.37 2.37
CA GLU A 177 3.50 -22.09 3.25
C GLU A 177 4.67 -23.05 3.01
N ARG A 178 4.39 -24.36 2.93
CA ARG A 178 5.41 -25.38 2.71
C ARG A 178 6.13 -25.21 1.39
N LEU A 179 5.39 -24.89 0.32
CA LEU A 179 5.97 -24.71 -1.01
C LEU A 179 6.79 -23.42 -1.09
N ILE A 180 6.31 -22.32 -0.49
CA ILE A 180 7.04 -21.05 -0.46
C ILE A 180 8.29 -21.16 0.40
N CYS A 181 8.19 -21.75 1.59
CA CYS A 181 9.31 -21.89 2.52
C CYS A 181 10.36 -22.89 2.06
N ALA A 182 10.10 -23.69 1.04
CA ALA A 182 11.09 -24.59 0.46
C ALA A 182 12.27 -23.83 -0.16
N ASP A 183 12.03 -22.62 -0.71
CA ASP A 183 13.08 -21.75 -1.25
C ASP A 183 12.66 -20.28 -1.16
N LEU A 184 12.79 -19.69 0.04
CA LEU A 184 12.45 -18.30 0.30
C LEU A 184 13.24 -17.29 -0.55
N PRO A 185 14.58 -17.43 -0.74
CA PRO A 185 15.34 -16.51 -1.58
C PRO A 185 14.85 -16.47 -3.03
N TYR A 186 14.55 -17.62 -3.60
CA TYR A 186 13.98 -17.70 -4.94
C TYR A 186 12.57 -17.07 -4.98
N TYR A 187 11.73 -17.43 -4.03
CA TYR A 187 10.35 -16.94 -3.99
C TYR A 187 10.28 -15.42 -3.90
N ILE A 188 11.03 -14.77 -2.99
CA ILE A 188 11.01 -13.33 -2.84
C ILE A 188 11.54 -12.61 -4.09
N SER A 189 12.62 -13.11 -4.68
CA SER A 189 13.17 -12.56 -5.91
C SER A 189 12.19 -12.68 -7.08
N TYR A 190 11.55 -13.84 -7.24
CA TYR A 190 10.53 -14.06 -8.26
C TYR A 190 9.31 -13.19 -8.04
N LYS A 191 8.85 -13.05 -6.78
CA LYS A 191 7.68 -12.24 -6.41
C LYS A 191 7.88 -10.75 -6.68
N LEU A 192 9.07 -10.22 -6.43
CA LEU A 192 9.42 -8.82 -6.66
C LEU A 192 9.74 -8.53 -8.13
N ASN A 193 10.28 -9.50 -8.86
CA ASN A 193 10.60 -9.36 -10.28
C ASN A 193 9.34 -9.54 -11.16
N LYS A 194 8.37 -8.64 -11.00
CA LYS A 194 7.16 -8.67 -11.82
C LYS A 194 7.45 -8.19 -13.24
N LYS A 195 6.69 -8.71 -14.23
CA LYS A 195 6.82 -8.34 -15.64
C LYS A 195 6.80 -6.82 -15.84
N GLY A 196 7.77 -6.32 -16.58
CA GLY A 196 7.92 -4.90 -16.93
C GLY A 196 8.64 -4.05 -15.89
N VAL A 197 9.11 -4.65 -14.79
CA VAL A 197 9.99 -4.05 -13.80
C VAL A 197 10.99 -5.11 -13.37
N GLY A 198 12.28 -4.85 -13.53
CA GLY A 198 13.34 -5.72 -12.99
C GLY A 198 13.53 -5.50 -11.49
N LEU A 199 14.47 -6.22 -10.89
CA LEU A 199 14.86 -6.00 -9.49
C LEU A 199 15.68 -4.72 -9.30
N GLU A 200 16.21 -4.15 -10.36
CA GLU A 200 17.02 -2.93 -10.38
C GLU A 200 16.27 -1.68 -9.93
N ILE A 201 14.95 -1.71 -9.88
CA ILE A 201 14.15 -0.59 -9.35
C ILE A 201 14.27 -0.46 -7.84
N PHE A 202 14.64 -1.54 -7.14
CA PHE A 202 14.82 -1.55 -5.70
C PHE A 202 16.26 -1.20 -5.33
N SER A 203 16.46 -0.38 -4.31
CA SER A 203 17.79 -0.20 -3.76
C SER A 203 18.30 -1.48 -3.12
N ARG A 204 19.63 -1.64 -3.06
CA ARG A 204 20.25 -2.81 -2.41
C ARG A 204 19.83 -2.95 -0.95
N GLU A 205 19.72 -1.83 -0.27
CA GLU A 205 19.33 -1.74 1.14
C GLU A 205 17.87 -2.16 1.34
N ALA A 206 16.96 -1.66 0.47
CA ALA A 206 15.54 -2.05 0.52
C ALA A 206 15.36 -3.54 0.22
N MET A 207 16.06 -4.08 -0.79
CA MET A 207 16.04 -5.51 -1.08
C MET A 207 16.54 -6.36 0.09
N ALA A 208 17.63 -5.94 0.75
CA ALA A 208 18.14 -6.63 1.93
C ALA A 208 17.10 -6.66 3.06
N GLU A 209 16.36 -5.58 3.26
CA GLU A 209 15.30 -5.52 4.26
C GLU A 209 14.11 -6.41 3.91
N TYR A 210 13.65 -6.42 2.66
CA TYR A 210 12.56 -7.31 2.23
C TYR A 210 12.93 -8.78 2.39
N VAL A 211 14.18 -9.16 2.05
CA VAL A 211 14.70 -10.52 2.26
C VAL A 211 14.78 -10.84 3.75
N ARG A 212 15.32 -9.93 4.58
CA ARG A 212 15.43 -10.12 6.05
C ARG A 212 14.09 -10.44 6.68
N CYS A 213 13.05 -9.71 6.27
CA CYS A 213 11.71 -9.87 6.83
C CYS A 213 10.97 -11.09 6.31
N THR A 214 11.41 -11.69 5.18
CA THR A 214 10.76 -12.87 4.60
C THR A 214 11.11 -14.13 5.39
N THR A 215 10.35 -14.38 6.45
CA THR A 215 10.48 -15.55 7.34
C THR A 215 9.29 -16.49 7.18
N PRO A 216 9.39 -17.77 7.63
CA PRO A 216 8.24 -18.69 7.61
C PRO A 216 7.01 -18.14 8.33
N GLU A 217 7.20 -17.43 9.45
CA GLU A 217 6.12 -16.81 10.21
C GLU A 217 5.46 -15.68 9.40
N GLN A 218 6.25 -14.87 8.69
CA GLN A 218 5.70 -13.83 7.81
C GLN A 218 4.95 -14.46 6.62
N ILE A 219 5.46 -15.52 6.02
CA ILE A 219 4.76 -16.22 4.93
C ILE A 219 3.42 -16.77 5.40
N HIS A 220 3.36 -17.34 6.61
CA HIS A 220 2.09 -17.80 7.17
C HIS A 220 1.11 -16.62 7.37
N ALA A 221 1.56 -15.53 7.96
CA ALA A 221 0.76 -14.33 8.16
C ALA A 221 0.24 -13.74 6.83
N ILE A 222 1.10 -13.71 5.79
CA ILE A 222 0.68 -13.31 4.44
C ILE A 222 -0.39 -14.26 3.88
N CYS A 223 -0.24 -15.57 4.04
CA CYS A 223 -1.26 -16.52 3.61
C CYS A 223 -2.60 -16.30 4.35
N GLU A 224 -2.55 -16.01 5.66
CA GLU A 224 -3.75 -15.66 6.44
C GLU A 224 -4.43 -14.39 5.89
N ASP A 225 -3.67 -13.35 5.53
CA ASP A 225 -4.16 -12.14 4.88
C ASP A 225 -4.87 -12.45 3.54
N TYR A 226 -4.31 -13.34 2.70
CA TYR A 226 -4.97 -13.75 1.46
C TYR A 226 -6.20 -14.63 1.69
N ARG A 227 -6.23 -15.46 2.72
CA ARG A 227 -7.41 -16.23 3.13
C ARG A 227 -8.54 -15.31 3.58
N ALA A 228 -8.23 -14.33 4.44
CA ALA A 228 -9.17 -13.29 4.86
C ALA A 228 -9.73 -12.52 3.66
N THR A 229 -8.86 -12.19 2.70
CA THR A 229 -9.25 -11.41 1.51
C THR A 229 -10.31 -12.08 0.66
N VAL A 230 -10.15 -13.39 0.36
CA VAL A 230 -11.10 -14.11 -0.50
C VAL A 230 -12.36 -14.58 0.24
N THR A 231 -12.39 -14.42 1.55
CA THR A 231 -13.53 -14.80 2.41
C THR A 231 -14.19 -13.56 3.03
N LEU A 232 -13.69 -13.11 4.18
CA LEU A 232 -14.32 -12.05 4.97
C LEU A 232 -14.27 -10.68 4.32
N ASP A 233 -13.12 -10.29 3.75
CA ASP A 233 -13.01 -8.96 3.11
C ASP A 233 -13.91 -8.88 1.87
N LEU A 234 -13.93 -9.93 1.04
CA LEU A 234 -14.84 -9.98 -0.12
C LEU A 234 -16.32 -9.93 0.32
N ALA A 235 -16.67 -10.63 1.41
CA ALA A 235 -18.04 -10.61 1.94
C ALA A 235 -18.43 -9.22 2.46
N MET A 236 -17.52 -8.54 3.16
CA MET A 236 -17.72 -7.16 3.63
C MET A 236 -17.86 -6.19 2.45
N ASP A 237 -16.97 -6.26 1.46
CA ASP A 237 -17.04 -5.40 0.28
C ASP A 237 -18.33 -5.64 -0.50
N ARG A 238 -18.78 -6.89 -0.64
CA ARG A 238 -20.06 -7.20 -1.29
C ARG A 238 -21.26 -6.59 -0.55
N ALA A 239 -21.24 -6.59 0.78
CA ALA A 239 -22.30 -6.00 1.57
C ALA A 239 -22.33 -4.47 1.48
N ASP A 240 -21.16 -3.84 1.32
CA ASP A 240 -21.00 -2.39 1.22
C ASP A 240 -21.21 -1.84 -0.20
N TYR A 241 -21.06 -2.69 -1.24
CA TYR A 241 -21.14 -2.27 -2.65
C TYR A 241 -22.47 -1.63 -2.98
N GLY A 242 -22.43 -0.41 -3.55
CA GLY A 242 -23.58 0.38 -3.91
C GLY A 242 -24.35 0.99 -2.72
N THR A 243 -23.94 0.74 -1.49
CA THR A 243 -24.58 1.27 -0.27
C THR A 243 -23.69 2.22 0.52
N ARG A 244 -22.36 2.05 0.43
CA ARG A 244 -21.37 2.89 1.11
C ARG A 244 -20.35 3.44 0.13
N THR A 245 -19.95 4.68 0.36
CA THR A 245 -18.90 5.37 -0.42
C THR A 245 -17.90 6.03 0.51
N ILE A 246 -16.68 6.22 0.01
CA ILE A 246 -15.64 6.98 0.70
C ILE A 246 -16.04 8.45 0.67
N ALA A 247 -16.12 9.09 1.83
CA ALA A 247 -16.62 10.45 2.00
C ALA A 247 -15.57 11.55 1.76
N CYS A 248 -14.29 11.20 1.61
CA CYS A 248 -13.20 12.15 1.39
C CYS A 248 -12.62 12.01 -0.03
N PRO A 249 -11.85 13.01 -0.52
CA PRO A 249 -11.19 12.94 -1.82
C PRO A 249 -10.29 11.71 -1.95
N VAL A 250 -10.32 11.07 -3.13
CA VAL A 250 -9.52 9.87 -3.45
C VAL A 250 -8.64 10.14 -4.67
N LEU A 251 -7.33 9.89 -4.53
CA LEU A 251 -6.35 9.88 -5.61
C LEU A 251 -5.97 8.44 -5.94
N VAL A 252 -6.11 8.05 -7.20
CA VAL A 252 -5.72 6.71 -7.69
C VAL A 252 -4.55 6.86 -8.65
N LEU A 253 -3.40 6.30 -8.30
CA LEU A 253 -2.24 6.21 -9.19
C LEU A 253 -1.97 4.74 -9.52
N TRP A 254 -1.73 4.44 -10.79
CA TRP A 254 -1.44 3.06 -11.21
C TRP A 254 -0.31 3.00 -12.22
N GLY A 255 0.43 1.90 -12.24
CA GLY A 255 1.43 1.64 -13.26
C GLY A 255 0.78 1.34 -14.60
N SER A 256 1.13 2.08 -15.66
CA SER A 256 0.61 1.80 -17.01
C SER A 256 0.95 0.39 -17.50
N ASN A 257 2.08 -0.15 -17.02
CA ASN A 257 2.57 -1.50 -17.34
C ASN A 257 2.30 -2.52 -16.21
N SER A 258 1.57 -2.14 -15.17
CA SER A 258 1.19 -3.06 -14.10
C SER A 258 0.01 -3.96 -14.51
N HIS A 259 -0.25 -5.00 -13.71
CA HIS A 259 -1.46 -5.81 -13.89
C HIS A 259 -2.75 -5.00 -13.70
N VAL A 260 -2.72 -3.92 -12.91
CA VAL A 260 -3.85 -3.01 -12.74
C VAL A 260 -4.11 -2.23 -14.03
N GLY A 261 -3.07 -1.57 -14.58
CA GLY A 261 -3.20 -0.80 -15.82
C GLY A 261 -3.53 -1.64 -17.05
N ARG A 262 -3.12 -2.93 -17.08
CA ARG A 262 -3.39 -3.82 -18.20
C ARG A 262 -4.76 -4.50 -18.18
N HIS A 263 -5.29 -4.80 -17.00
CA HIS A 263 -6.51 -5.62 -16.87
C HIS A 263 -7.74 -4.85 -16.41
N PHE A 264 -7.57 -3.62 -15.92
CA PHE A 264 -8.67 -2.82 -15.40
C PHE A 264 -8.68 -1.42 -16.00
N ARG A 265 -9.81 -0.75 -15.82
CA ARG A 265 -9.99 0.70 -15.97
C ARG A 265 -10.09 1.29 -14.57
N PRO A 266 -8.96 1.74 -13.96
CA PRO A 266 -8.94 1.99 -12.52
C PRO A 266 -9.99 3.00 -12.05
N LEU A 267 -10.16 4.12 -12.73
CA LEU A 267 -11.15 5.12 -12.30
C LEU A 267 -12.60 4.62 -12.42
N GLU A 268 -12.91 3.81 -13.46
CA GLU A 268 -14.22 3.18 -13.57
C GLU A 268 -14.48 2.18 -12.45
N ALA A 269 -13.46 1.40 -12.07
CA ALA A 269 -13.53 0.44 -10.96
C ALA A 269 -13.66 1.12 -9.58
N TRP A 270 -13.09 2.32 -9.43
CA TRP A 270 -13.20 3.09 -8.19
C TRP A 270 -14.48 3.90 -8.08
N ALA A 271 -15.13 4.29 -9.20
CA ALA A 271 -16.29 5.16 -9.20
C ALA A 271 -17.46 4.70 -8.30
N PRO A 272 -17.81 3.40 -8.21
CA PRO A 272 -18.87 2.94 -7.29
C PRO A 272 -18.55 3.17 -5.80
N TRP A 273 -17.27 3.28 -5.45
CA TRP A 273 -16.77 3.41 -4.08
C TRP A 273 -16.38 4.84 -3.71
N ALA A 274 -15.94 5.62 -4.70
CA ALA A 274 -15.48 6.99 -4.55
C ALA A 274 -15.88 7.78 -5.81
N PRO A 275 -17.10 8.32 -5.86
CA PRO A 275 -17.60 9.01 -7.06
C PRO A 275 -16.73 10.17 -7.54
N ASP A 276 -16.04 10.85 -6.60
CA ASP A 276 -15.13 11.97 -6.88
C ASP A 276 -13.66 11.53 -6.99
N CYS A 277 -13.40 10.23 -7.22
CA CYS A 277 -12.03 9.77 -7.40
C CYS A 277 -11.40 10.36 -8.66
N ARG A 278 -10.14 10.72 -8.53
CA ARG A 278 -9.31 11.21 -9.65
C ARG A 278 -7.99 10.46 -9.66
N GLY A 279 -7.30 10.50 -10.77
CA GLY A 279 -6.00 9.84 -10.86
C GLY A 279 -5.48 9.72 -12.26
N PHE A 280 -4.30 9.12 -12.39
CA PHE A 280 -3.63 8.93 -13.67
C PHE A 280 -2.64 7.76 -13.63
N ALA A 281 -2.30 7.28 -14.82
CA ALA A 281 -1.26 6.27 -14.99
C ALA A 281 0.13 6.87 -14.80
N VAL A 282 1.01 6.11 -14.16
CA VAL A 282 2.44 6.40 -14.02
C VAL A 282 3.20 5.41 -14.93
N PRO A 283 4.21 5.83 -15.71
CA PRO A 283 4.97 4.94 -16.61
C PRO A 283 5.87 4.00 -15.80
N THR A 284 5.27 3.00 -15.16
CA THR A 284 5.92 2.01 -14.29
C THR A 284 5.11 0.71 -14.24
N GLY A 285 5.67 -0.31 -13.57
CA GLY A 285 4.94 -1.53 -13.17
C GLY A 285 4.25 -1.35 -11.82
N HIS A 286 4.26 -2.43 -11.03
CA HIS A 286 3.49 -2.53 -9.77
C HIS A 286 4.04 -1.71 -8.59
N TYR A 287 5.25 -1.15 -8.68
CA TYR A 287 5.91 -0.48 -7.56
C TYR A 287 6.18 1.01 -7.85
N PRO A 288 5.13 1.87 -7.98
CA PRO A 288 5.31 3.25 -8.42
C PRO A 288 6.24 4.07 -7.52
N ALA A 289 6.13 3.95 -6.20
CA ALA A 289 6.95 4.72 -5.25
C ALA A 289 8.43 4.33 -5.26
N GLU A 290 8.74 3.08 -5.60
CA GLU A 290 10.12 2.58 -5.76
C GLU A 290 10.71 2.94 -7.13
N HIS A 291 9.91 2.81 -8.19
CA HIS A 291 10.37 2.94 -9.57
C HIS A 291 10.35 4.40 -10.07
N ARG A 292 9.30 5.14 -9.74
CA ARG A 292 9.10 6.53 -10.18
C ARG A 292 8.76 7.47 -9.01
N PRO A 293 9.65 7.54 -8.00
CA PRO A 293 9.47 8.47 -6.88
C PRO A 293 9.35 9.93 -7.33
N ASP A 294 9.98 10.26 -8.44
CA ASP A 294 9.93 11.57 -9.11
C ASP A 294 8.52 11.98 -9.58
N LEU A 295 7.63 11.01 -9.82
CA LEU A 295 6.23 11.24 -10.19
C LEU A 295 5.26 11.05 -9.03
N VAL A 296 5.52 10.09 -8.14
CA VAL A 296 4.64 9.81 -7.00
C VAL A 296 4.76 10.88 -5.93
N TYR A 297 5.97 11.36 -5.61
CA TYR A 297 6.17 12.38 -4.59
C TYR A 297 5.43 13.69 -4.90
N PRO A 298 5.56 14.31 -6.10
CA PRO A 298 4.82 15.53 -6.43
C PRO A 298 3.31 15.35 -6.34
N ALA A 299 2.78 14.23 -6.85
CA ALA A 299 1.36 13.93 -6.79
C ALA A 299 0.85 13.84 -5.34
N PHE A 300 1.59 13.16 -4.46
CA PHE A 300 1.25 13.08 -3.05
C PHE A 300 1.37 14.43 -2.34
N HIS A 301 2.45 15.16 -2.60
CA HIS A 301 2.66 16.48 -2.01
C HIS A 301 1.49 17.43 -2.34
N GLN A 302 1.11 17.53 -3.62
CA GLN A 302 -0.03 18.35 -4.06
C GLN A 302 -1.34 17.86 -3.45
N PHE A 303 -1.63 16.57 -3.57
CA PHE A 303 -2.89 16.00 -3.13
C PHE A 303 -3.11 16.17 -1.61
N PHE A 304 -2.14 15.80 -0.79
CA PHE A 304 -2.25 15.93 0.66
C PHE A 304 -2.10 17.38 1.14
N GLY A 305 -1.47 18.24 0.35
CA GLY A 305 -1.44 19.70 0.55
C GLY A 305 -2.75 20.40 0.20
N GLY A 306 -3.72 19.69 -0.40
CA GLY A 306 -5.02 20.27 -0.77
C GLY A 306 -5.10 20.82 -2.19
N GLU A 307 -4.09 20.55 -3.01
CA GLU A 307 -4.01 20.95 -4.42
C GLU A 307 -4.43 19.81 -5.35
N GLU A 308 -4.68 20.15 -6.63
CA GLU A 308 -4.92 19.16 -7.68
C GLU A 308 -3.60 18.55 -8.15
N PRO A 309 -3.43 17.21 -8.06
CA PRO A 309 -2.25 16.54 -8.60
C PRO A 309 -2.16 16.72 -10.13
N THR A 310 -1.00 17.13 -10.59
CA THR A 310 -0.73 17.30 -12.02
C THR A 310 -0.24 15.99 -12.61
N PRO A 311 -0.92 15.43 -13.65
CA PRO A 311 -0.40 14.29 -14.39
C PRO A 311 0.97 14.58 -14.98
N PRO A 312 1.84 13.56 -15.11
CA PRO A 312 3.13 13.75 -15.80
C PRO A 312 2.90 14.20 -17.25
N VAL A 313 3.71 15.15 -17.72
CA VAL A 313 3.66 15.59 -19.12
C VAL A 313 4.10 14.42 -20.00
N GLU A 314 3.28 14.04 -21.00
CA GLU A 314 3.66 13.03 -21.98
C GLU A 314 4.95 13.47 -22.68
N GLY A 315 6.01 12.67 -22.59
CA GLY A 315 7.29 12.95 -23.23
C GLY A 315 8.47 13.25 -22.30
N ALA A 316 8.30 13.28 -20.99
CA ALA A 316 9.45 13.31 -20.06
C ALA A 316 10.17 11.95 -20.10
N SER A 317 11.03 11.78 -21.12
CA SER A 317 11.93 10.65 -21.26
C SER A 317 12.88 10.62 -20.06
N THR A 318 13.06 9.43 -19.52
CA THR A 318 14.11 9.10 -18.55
C THR A 318 15.47 9.53 -19.12
N ALA A 319 16.02 10.63 -18.63
CA ALA A 319 17.46 10.82 -18.70
C ALA A 319 18.06 9.82 -17.70
N SER A 320 18.85 8.93 -18.26
CA SER A 320 19.60 7.80 -17.71
C SER A 320 20.25 8.05 -16.35
#